data_c4d1ba67285eed521a4c72422efb9adc
#
_entry.id   c4d1ba67285eed521a4c72422efb9adc
#
_cell.length_a   1.000
_cell.length_b   1.000
_cell.length_c   1.000
_cell.angle_alpha   90.00
_cell.angle_beta   90.00
_cell.angle_gamma   90.00
#
_symmetry.space_group_name_H-M   'P 1'
#
loop_
_entity.id
_entity.type
_entity.pdbx_description
1 polymer ?
#
loop_
_entity_poly.entity_id
_entity_poly.type
_entity_poly.pdbx_seq_one_letter_code
_entity_poly.pdbx_strand_id
1 'polypeptide(L)'
;KPGPWVSTKVDSICSYCSMGCNLSYKIFYDHCFTVDNVNGDSHNKGYLCSKGRFGYRYMIDEKRLLKPMIKKRGQHVEATWDDAIKTVVDKVSSIVEKNGPDSVAIFASPRMTNEELYALQKFARVGIKTNNVGSFSNILNNIEYDCLDDMFGLTVSTTTMDELNNADVILVINADLSEENLIAELKIKAAQKSGAKIVTVNSSEIPLNKFSDLWVDPKRGTNTVLIQGISKYISDMGFEDNNFIGERTENYEVFKKSLP
;
A
#
# COMPACT_ATOMS: atom_id res chain seq x y z
N LYS A 1 -8.17 31.34 4.83
CA LYS A 1 -9.27 30.71 4.06
C LYS A 1 -9.26 31.33 2.66
N PRO A 2 -9.27 30.51 1.59
CA PRO A 2 -9.49 31.06 0.26
C PRO A 2 -10.86 31.77 0.24
N GLY A 3 -10.89 32.94 -0.43
CA GLY A 3 -12.11 33.69 -0.64
C GLY A 3 -13.10 32.96 -1.56
N PRO A 4 -14.22 33.58 -1.92
CA PRO A 4 -15.24 33.02 -2.81
C PRO A 4 -14.75 33.05 -4.29
N TRP A 5 -13.55 32.53 -4.54
CA TRP A 5 -12.99 32.52 -5.89
C TRP A 5 -13.60 31.43 -6.74
N VAL A 6 -13.83 31.72 -7.99
CA VAL A 6 -14.20 30.71 -8.98
C VAL A 6 -12.95 29.84 -9.21
N SER A 7 -13.02 28.62 -8.81
CA SER A 7 -11.93 27.64 -8.96
C SER A 7 -12.37 26.48 -9.84
N THR A 8 -11.46 25.97 -10.64
CA THR A 8 -11.65 24.71 -11.35
C THR A 8 -11.41 23.57 -10.37
N LYS A 9 -12.28 22.56 -10.39
CA LYS A 9 -12.11 21.32 -9.63
C LYS A 9 -11.56 20.25 -10.55
N VAL A 10 -10.55 19.54 -10.08
CA VAL A 10 -9.96 18.37 -10.77
C VAL A 10 -9.97 17.21 -9.79
N ASP A 11 -10.80 16.24 -10.07
CA ASP A 11 -10.88 15.01 -9.27
C ASP A 11 -9.71 14.10 -9.59
N SER A 12 -9.18 13.46 -8.56
CA SER A 12 -8.00 12.60 -8.66
C SER A 12 -7.96 11.60 -7.49
N ILE A 13 -6.92 10.79 -7.49
CA ILE A 13 -6.64 9.81 -6.44
C ILE A 13 -5.37 10.21 -5.69
N CYS A 14 -5.42 10.08 -4.37
CA CYS A 14 -4.27 10.33 -3.51
C CYS A 14 -3.19 9.27 -3.72
N SER A 15 -1.95 9.69 -3.99
CA SER A 15 -0.81 8.81 -4.25
C SER A 15 0.05 8.51 -3.02
N TYR A 16 -0.38 8.87 -1.80
CA TYR A 16 0.47 8.74 -0.62
C TYR A 16 0.50 7.33 0.00
N CYS A 17 -0.59 6.59 -0.09
CA CYS A 17 -0.64 5.21 0.41
C CYS A 17 -1.62 4.37 -0.42
N SER A 18 -1.64 3.06 -0.17
CA SER A 18 -2.48 2.08 -0.88
C SER A 18 -3.99 2.28 -0.72
N MET A 19 -4.43 3.13 0.21
CA MET A 19 -5.85 3.47 0.34
C MET A 19 -6.41 4.14 -0.92
N GLY A 20 -5.60 4.90 -1.68
CA GLY A 20 -6.04 5.52 -2.93
C GLY A 20 -7.26 6.42 -2.77
N CYS A 21 -7.31 7.25 -1.72
CA CYS A 21 -8.46 8.11 -1.42
C CYS A 21 -8.83 9.03 -2.58
N ASN A 22 -10.11 9.13 -2.89
CA ASN A 22 -10.61 10.09 -3.85
C ASN A 22 -10.53 11.51 -3.25
N LEU A 23 -9.98 12.43 -4.01
CA LEU A 23 -9.81 13.83 -3.63
C LEU A 23 -10.04 14.76 -4.83
N SER A 24 -10.30 16.02 -4.56
CA SER A 24 -10.53 17.07 -5.57
C SER A 24 -9.56 18.22 -5.33
N TYR A 25 -8.71 18.47 -6.30
CA TYR A 25 -7.86 19.65 -6.31
C TYR A 25 -8.66 20.87 -6.71
N LYS A 26 -8.54 21.97 -5.97
CA LYS A 26 -9.08 23.27 -6.36
C LYS A 26 -7.97 24.12 -6.94
N ILE A 27 -8.12 24.45 -8.20
CA ILE A 27 -7.14 25.18 -9.01
C ILE A 27 -7.66 26.57 -9.30
N PHE A 28 -6.80 27.56 -9.09
CA PHE A 28 -7.04 28.96 -9.40
C PHE A 28 -5.78 29.55 -10.03
N TYR A 29 -5.89 30.13 -11.22
CA TYR A 29 -4.75 30.61 -12.02
C TYR A 29 -3.60 29.59 -12.11
N ASP A 30 -3.91 28.36 -12.49
CA ASP A 30 -2.94 27.26 -12.64
C ASP A 30 -2.23 26.83 -11.34
N HIS A 31 -2.65 27.36 -10.17
CA HIS A 31 -2.13 26.97 -8.89
C HIS A 31 -3.15 26.15 -8.09
N CYS A 32 -2.74 24.98 -7.61
CA CYS A 32 -3.51 24.24 -6.63
C CYS A 32 -3.37 24.95 -5.28
N PHE A 33 -4.46 25.45 -4.72
CA PHE A 33 -4.46 26.17 -3.45
C PHE A 33 -5.08 25.38 -2.31
N THR A 34 -5.88 24.37 -2.61
CA THR A 34 -6.45 23.47 -1.59
C THR A 34 -6.89 22.15 -2.20
N VAL A 35 -7.01 21.16 -1.35
CA VAL A 35 -7.60 19.85 -1.67
C VAL A 35 -8.89 19.69 -0.88
N ASP A 36 -9.91 19.24 -1.55
CA ASP A 36 -11.19 18.91 -0.95
C ASP A 36 -11.51 17.43 -1.11
N ASN A 37 -12.49 16.95 -0.37
CA ASN A 37 -13.02 15.61 -0.60
C ASN A 37 -13.89 15.59 -1.87
N VAL A 38 -13.96 14.44 -2.49
CA VAL A 38 -14.99 14.14 -3.48
C VAL A 38 -16.24 13.69 -2.73
N ASN A 39 -17.35 14.38 -2.97
CA ASN A 39 -18.64 13.98 -2.41
C ASN A 39 -19.18 12.77 -3.18
N GLY A 40 -19.78 11.82 -2.47
CA GLY A 40 -20.42 10.65 -3.07
C GLY A 40 -19.89 9.32 -2.50
N ASP A 41 -20.08 8.28 -3.24
CA ASP A 41 -19.84 6.89 -2.81
C ASP A 41 -18.35 6.46 -2.94
N SER A 42 -17.44 7.32 -2.53
CA SER A 42 -16.02 6.97 -2.48
C SER A 42 -15.72 6.09 -1.26
N HIS A 43 -14.79 5.15 -1.42
CA HIS A 43 -14.37 4.24 -0.35
C HIS A 43 -13.82 4.97 0.90
N ASN A 44 -13.29 6.19 0.74
CA ASN A 44 -12.86 7.03 1.86
C ASN A 44 -13.98 7.91 2.44
N LYS A 45 -15.23 7.80 1.95
CA LYS A 45 -16.42 8.53 2.44
C LYS A 45 -16.17 10.02 2.67
N GLY A 46 -15.35 10.64 1.84
CA GLY A 46 -14.96 12.05 1.94
C GLY A 46 -13.88 12.36 2.98
N TYR A 47 -13.40 11.40 3.75
CA TYR A 47 -12.31 11.63 4.70
C TYR A 47 -10.96 11.68 3.98
N LEU A 48 -10.10 12.57 4.44
CA LEU A 48 -8.71 12.70 4.00
C LEU A 48 -7.80 12.85 5.22
N CYS A 49 -6.71 12.09 5.25
CA CYS A 49 -5.66 12.29 6.25
C CYS A 49 -4.86 13.58 5.96
N SER A 50 -3.99 13.96 6.86
CA SER A 50 -3.15 15.16 6.70
C SER A 50 -2.31 15.15 5.42
N LYS A 51 -1.76 13.98 5.03
CA LYS A 51 -0.99 13.82 3.80
C LYS A 51 -1.86 14.07 2.55
N GLY A 52 -3.06 13.47 2.49
CA GLY A 52 -4.00 13.69 1.39
C GLY A 52 -4.51 15.13 1.32
N ARG A 53 -4.78 15.75 2.49
CA ARG A 53 -5.32 17.12 2.56
C ARG A 53 -4.30 18.21 2.25
N PHE A 54 -3.06 18.07 2.71
CA PHE A 54 -2.06 19.12 2.68
C PHE A 54 -0.81 18.78 1.86
N GLY A 55 -0.65 17.51 1.47
CA GLY A 55 0.56 17.05 0.78
C GLY A 55 0.70 17.53 -0.67
N TYR A 56 -0.33 18.13 -1.27
CA TYR A 56 -0.33 18.61 -2.66
C TYR A 56 0.77 19.64 -2.98
N ARG A 57 1.37 20.25 -1.95
CA ARG A 57 2.41 21.27 -2.12
C ARG A 57 3.62 20.81 -2.91
N TYR A 58 3.91 19.49 -2.95
CA TYR A 58 5.00 18.97 -3.77
C TYR A 58 4.80 19.24 -5.28
N MET A 59 3.56 19.44 -5.73
CA MET A 59 3.26 19.71 -7.14
C MET A 59 3.71 21.10 -7.59
N ILE A 60 3.78 22.05 -6.65
CA ILE A 60 4.15 23.45 -6.87
C ILE A 60 5.50 23.80 -6.26
N ASP A 61 6.27 22.81 -5.79
CA ASP A 61 7.60 23.04 -5.22
C ASP A 61 8.58 23.50 -6.33
N GLU A 62 9.33 24.56 -6.07
CA GLU A 62 10.31 25.11 -7.01
C GLU A 62 11.42 24.10 -7.37
N LYS A 63 11.68 23.13 -6.51
CA LYS A 63 12.65 22.06 -6.74
C LYS A 63 12.10 20.92 -7.59
N ARG A 64 10.81 20.96 -7.97
CA ARG A 64 10.24 19.93 -8.82
C ARG A 64 10.86 19.97 -10.21
N LEU A 65 11.35 18.82 -10.65
CA LEU A 65 11.86 18.67 -12.01
C LEU A 65 10.69 18.70 -13.01
N LEU A 66 10.71 19.70 -13.89
CA LEU A 66 9.69 19.89 -14.94
C LEU A 66 10.17 19.41 -16.30
N LYS A 67 11.46 19.17 -16.46
CA LYS A 67 12.09 18.70 -17.69
C LYS A 67 13.06 17.57 -17.39
N PRO A 68 13.31 16.67 -18.35
CA PRO A 68 14.37 15.68 -18.22
C PRO A 68 15.72 16.32 -18.00
N MET A 69 16.58 15.66 -17.27
CA MET A 69 17.95 16.10 -17.03
C MET A 69 18.94 14.97 -17.33
N ILE A 70 20.00 15.30 -18.05
CA ILE A 70 21.11 14.37 -18.36
C ILE A 70 22.37 14.85 -17.64
N LYS A 71 23.09 13.92 -17.04
CA LYS A 71 24.37 14.22 -16.39
C LYS A 71 25.48 14.37 -17.42
N LYS A 72 26.02 15.59 -17.59
CA LYS A 72 27.17 15.91 -18.44
C LYS A 72 28.30 16.48 -17.58
N ARG A 73 29.47 15.91 -17.64
CA ARG A 73 30.66 16.33 -16.87
C ARG A 73 30.39 16.53 -15.37
N GLY A 74 29.61 15.63 -14.78
CA GLY A 74 29.30 15.68 -13.35
C GLY A 74 28.07 16.57 -12.98
N GLN A 75 27.58 17.41 -13.86
CA GLN A 75 26.44 18.30 -13.64
C GLN A 75 25.22 17.83 -14.39
N HIS A 76 24.02 18.02 -13.78
CA HIS A 76 22.74 17.79 -14.44
C HIS A 76 22.36 18.99 -15.29
N VAL A 77 22.13 18.77 -16.57
CA VAL A 77 21.69 19.77 -17.55
C VAL A 77 20.36 19.38 -18.15
N GLU A 78 19.50 20.36 -18.43
CA GLU A 78 18.23 20.14 -19.10
C GLU A 78 18.44 19.45 -20.46
N ALA A 79 17.52 18.58 -20.82
CA ALA A 79 17.52 17.83 -22.06
C ALA A 79 16.09 17.74 -22.63
N THR A 80 15.99 17.39 -23.91
CA THR A 80 14.71 17.01 -24.50
C THR A 80 14.32 15.60 -24.03
N TRP A 81 13.04 15.26 -24.16
CA TRP A 81 12.59 13.89 -23.89
C TRP A 81 13.25 12.88 -24.82
N ASP A 82 13.42 13.22 -26.11
CA ASP A 82 14.07 12.34 -27.08
C ASP A 82 15.52 12.05 -26.70
N ASP A 83 16.29 13.07 -26.31
CA ASP A 83 17.67 12.90 -25.87
C ASP A 83 17.75 12.07 -24.58
N ALA A 84 16.84 12.28 -23.64
CA ALA A 84 16.80 11.54 -22.39
C ALA A 84 16.48 10.06 -22.62
N ILE A 85 15.43 9.78 -23.40
CA ILE A 85 15.02 8.42 -23.77
C ILE A 85 16.13 7.73 -24.53
N LYS A 86 16.70 8.38 -25.56
CA LYS A 86 17.83 7.83 -26.32
C LYS A 86 18.99 7.50 -25.40
N THR A 87 19.34 8.38 -24.48
CA THR A 87 20.44 8.14 -23.52
C THR A 87 20.19 6.91 -22.65
N VAL A 88 18.95 6.71 -22.19
CA VAL A 88 18.57 5.53 -21.40
C VAL A 88 18.66 4.27 -22.26
N VAL A 89 18.07 4.28 -23.46
CA VAL A 89 18.06 3.14 -24.37
C VAL A 89 19.47 2.73 -24.74
N ASP A 90 20.31 3.68 -25.17
CA ASP A 90 21.69 3.39 -25.59
C ASP A 90 22.51 2.77 -24.45
N LYS A 91 22.34 3.28 -23.22
CA LYS A 91 23.06 2.75 -22.05
C LYS A 91 22.56 1.36 -21.64
N VAL A 92 21.24 1.19 -21.55
CA VAL A 92 20.65 -0.10 -21.16
C VAL A 92 21.00 -1.18 -22.20
N SER A 93 20.83 -0.88 -23.50
CA SER A 93 21.19 -1.82 -24.58
C SER A 93 22.65 -2.23 -24.51
N SER A 94 23.56 -1.26 -24.33
CA SER A 94 25.01 -1.56 -24.22
C SER A 94 25.34 -2.44 -23.00
N ILE A 95 24.66 -2.24 -21.87
CA ILE A 95 24.85 -3.07 -20.67
C ILE A 95 24.31 -4.49 -20.92
N VAL A 96 23.11 -4.59 -21.50
CA VAL A 96 22.49 -5.88 -21.81
C VAL A 96 23.30 -6.68 -22.83
N GLU A 97 23.79 -6.03 -23.89
CA GLU A 97 24.63 -6.65 -24.90
C GLU A 97 25.97 -7.22 -24.31
N LYS A 98 26.53 -6.48 -23.36
CA LYS A 98 27.82 -6.86 -22.76
C LYS A 98 27.68 -7.89 -21.65
N ASN A 99 26.66 -7.79 -20.79
CA ASN A 99 26.56 -8.50 -19.52
C ASN A 99 25.29 -9.35 -19.38
N GLY A 100 24.41 -9.33 -20.37
CA GLY A 100 23.11 -10.01 -20.35
C GLY A 100 22.01 -9.19 -19.65
N PRO A 101 20.73 -9.57 -19.85
CA PRO A 101 19.56 -8.83 -19.32
C PRO A 101 19.50 -8.81 -17.79
N ASP A 102 19.99 -9.83 -17.11
CA ASP A 102 19.97 -9.93 -15.65
C ASP A 102 20.95 -8.97 -14.95
N SER A 103 21.79 -8.26 -15.72
CA SER A 103 22.62 -7.17 -15.21
C SER A 103 21.84 -5.87 -14.96
N VAL A 104 20.56 -5.83 -15.37
CA VAL A 104 19.67 -4.68 -15.19
C VAL A 104 18.59 -5.03 -14.18
N ALA A 105 18.38 -4.15 -13.19
CA ALA A 105 17.28 -4.24 -12.24
C ALA A 105 16.45 -2.95 -12.27
N ILE A 106 15.15 -3.09 -12.07
CA ILE A 106 14.19 -1.99 -12.02
C ILE A 106 13.53 -1.94 -10.64
N PHE A 107 13.56 -0.79 -10.00
CA PHE A 107 12.86 -0.53 -8.75
C PHE A 107 11.74 0.47 -8.97
N ALA A 108 10.52 0.05 -8.63
CA ALA A 108 9.32 0.85 -8.71
C ALA A 108 8.97 1.49 -7.35
N SER A 109 8.31 2.63 -7.41
CA SER A 109 7.69 3.22 -6.22
C SER A 109 6.29 2.62 -6.01
N PRO A 110 5.89 2.26 -4.77
CA PRO A 110 4.52 1.83 -4.48
C PRO A 110 3.49 2.97 -4.62
N ARG A 111 3.94 4.19 -4.90
CA ARG A 111 3.07 5.36 -5.16
C ARG A 111 2.67 5.53 -6.62
N MET A 112 3.19 4.69 -7.51
CA MET A 112 2.82 4.67 -8.91
C MET A 112 1.42 4.09 -9.08
N THR A 113 0.73 4.49 -10.15
CA THR A 113 -0.56 3.87 -10.50
C THR A 113 -0.37 2.44 -10.98
N ASN A 114 -1.43 1.65 -10.97
CA ASN A 114 -1.37 0.27 -11.48
C ASN A 114 -0.97 0.22 -12.95
N GLU A 115 -1.40 1.20 -13.75
CA GLU A 115 -1.05 1.34 -15.16
C GLU A 115 0.44 1.62 -15.35
N GLU A 116 1.02 2.50 -14.52
CA GLU A 116 2.46 2.79 -14.54
C GLU A 116 3.27 1.58 -14.12
N LEU A 117 2.86 0.87 -13.06
CA LEU A 117 3.52 -0.35 -12.59
C LEU A 117 3.45 -1.46 -13.64
N TYR A 118 2.30 -1.63 -14.31
CA TYR A 118 2.14 -2.57 -15.41
C TYR A 118 3.07 -2.23 -16.59
N ALA A 119 3.08 -0.95 -17.01
CA ALA A 119 3.94 -0.50 -18.09
C ALA A 119 5.42 -0.73 -17.77
N LEU A 120 5.84 -0.45 -16.53
CA LEU A 120 7.21 -0.67 -16.09
C LEU A 120 7.59 -2.15 -16.07
N GLN A 121 6.72 -3.02 -15.58
CA GLN A 121 6.92 -4.46 -15.58
C GLN A 121 6.98 -5.02 -17.02
N LYS A 122 6.10 -4.54 -17.90
CA LYS A 122 6.11 -4.89 -19.31
C LYS A 122 7.42 -4.45 -19.99
N PHE A 123 7.89 -3.25 -19.70
CA PHE A 123 9.18 -2.76 -20.20
C PHE A 123 10.34 -3.63 -19.74
N ALA A 124 10.36 -4.01 -18.46
CA ALA A 124 11.39 -4.90 -17.92
C ALA A 124 11.42 -6.27 -18.64
N ARG A 125 10.26 -6.94 -18.67
CA ARG A 125 10.15 -8.32 -19.15
C ARG A 125 10.19 -8.46 -20.67
N VAL A 126 9.55 -7.55 -21.39
CA VAL A 126 9.49 -7.60 -22.86
C VAL A 126 10.60 -6.78 -23.50
N GLY A 127 10.88 -5.57 -22.99
CA GLY A 127 11.89 -4.69 -23.55
C GLY A 127 13.31 -5.11 -23.18
N ILE A 128 13.61 -5.22 -21.90
CA ILE A 128 14.97 -5.57 -21.40
C ILE A 128 15.18 -7.08 -21.34
N LYS A 129 14.09 -7.86 -21.18
CA LYS A 129 14.09 -9.31 -20.96
C LYS A 129 14.67 -9.72 -19.60
N THR A 130 14.50 -8.90 -18.58
CA THR A 130 14.89 -9.20 -17.20
C THR A 130 13.64 -9.41 -16.33
N ASN A 131 13.78 -10.27 -15.34
CA ASN A 131 12.76 -10.45 -14.29
C ASN A 131 13.14 -9.73 -12.97
N ASN A 132 14.24 -9.00 -12.96
CA ASN A 132 14.72 -8.23 -11.81
C ASN A 132 13.91 -6.95 -11.63
N VAL A 133 12.66 -7.12 -11.23
CA VAL A 133 11.71 -6.02 -10.93
C VAL A 133 11.36 -6.10 -9.46
N GLY A 134 11.53 -5.00 -8.75
CA GLY A 134 11.22 -4.91 -7.34
C GLY A 134 10.61 -3.58 -6.93
N SER A 135 10.20 -3.52 -5.69
CA SER A 135 9.73 -2.31 -5.02
C SER A 135 10.44 -2.17 -3.69
N PHE A 136 10.61 -0.93 -3.22
CA PHE A 136 11.17 -0.70 -1.88
C PHE A 136 10.31 -1.28 -0.76
N SER A 137 9.02 -1.47 -0.97
CA SER A 137 8.15 -2.19 -0.03
C SER A 137 8.53 -3.66 0.10
N ASN A 138 9.01 -4.29 -0.96
CA ASN A 138 9.43 -5.70 -0.93
C ASN A 138 10.69 -5.94 -0.07
N ILE A 139 11.53 -4.93 0.11
CA ILE A 139 12.73 -5.04 0.97
C ILE A 139 12.36 -5.29 2.44
N LEU A 140 11.19 -4.80 2.85
CA LEU A 140 10.71 -4.91 4.23
C LEU A 140 9.79 -6.12 4.45
N ASN A 141 9.08 -6.62 3.42
CA ASN A 141 7.97 -7.55 3.54
C ASN A 141 7.99 -8.70 2.52
N ASN A 142 9.15 -9.13 2.04
CA ASN A 142 9.24 -10.15 0.98
C ASN A 142 8.63 -11.50 1.37
N ILE A 143 8.88 -11.95 2.60
CA ILE A 143 8.43 -13.27 3.08
C ILE A 143 6.89 -13.33 3.14
N GLU A 144 6.24 -12.24 3.50
CA GLU A 144 4.78 -12.18 3.64
C GLU A 144 4.08 -12.33 2.28
N TYR A 145 4.63 -11.75 1.22
CA TYR A 145 4.04 -11.82 -0.12
C TYR A 145 4.14 -13.23 -0.72
N ASP A 146 5.28 -13.90 -0.56
CA ASP A 146 5.48 -15.27 -1.05
C ASP A 146 4.49 -16.24 -0.36
N CYS A 147 4.31 -16.11 0.97
CA CYS A 147 3.34 -16.92 1.70
C CYS A 147 1.89 -16.68 1.24
N LEU A 148 1.50 -15.44 0.95
CA LEU A 148 0.15 -15.14 0.48
C LEU A 148 -0.11 -15.70 -0.92
N ASP A 149 0.87 -15.63 -1.81
CA ASP A 149 0.77 -16.17 -3.16
C ASP A 149 0.65 -17.70 -3.12
N ASP A 150 1.46 -18.37 -2.29
CA ASP A 150 1.42 -19.81 -2.09
C ASP A 150 0.09 -20.29 -1.48
N MET A 151 -0.50 -19.50 -0.54
CA MET A 151 -1.72 -19.90 0.17
C MET A 151 -3.00 -19.54 -0.59
N PHE A 152 -3.03 -18.41 -1.27
CA PHE A 152 -4.25 -17.88 -1.91
C PHE A 152 -4.14 -17.76 -3.43
N GLY A 153 -2.96 -18.00 -4.01
CA GLY A 153 -2.69 -17.76 -5.43
C GLY A 153 -2.68 -16.27 -5.83
N LEU A 154 -2.82 -15.38 -4.87
CA LEU A 154 -2.88 -13.93 -5.08
C LEU A 154 -2.30 -13.19 -3.88
N THR A 155 -1.50 -12.17 -4.14
CA THR A 155 -0.99 -11.25 -3.12
C THR A 155 -1.84 -9.99 -3.04
N VAL A 156 -3.08 -10.12 -2.58
CA VAL A 156 -4.05 -9.03 -2.46
C VAL A 156 -4.86 -9.17 -1.16
N SER A 157 -5.53 -8.09 -0.75
CA SER A 157 -6.54 -8.17 0.31
C SER A 157 -7.73 -9.01 -0.15
N THR A 158 -8.17 -9.94 0.67
CA THR A 158 -9.34 -10.80 0.40
C THR A 158 -10.67 -10.14 0.75
N THR A 159 -10.64 -8.94 1.33
CA THR A 159 -11.83 -8.18 1.75
C THR A 159 -11.71 -6.71 1.37
N THR A 160 -12.83 -6.04 1.27
CA THR A 160 -12.89 -4.60 1.00
C THR A 160 -12.92 -3.80 2.29
N MET A 161 -12.57 -2.51 2.21
CA MET A 161 -12.64 -1.61 3.36
C MET A 161 -14.07 -1.41 3.89
N ASP A 162 -15.09 -1.60 3.07
CA ASP A 162 -16.47 -1.41 3.48
C ASP A 162 -17.02 -2.62 4.26
N GLU A 163 -16.44 -3.79 4.06
CA GLU A 163 -16.79 -5.01 4.81
C GLU A 163 -16.38 -4.94 6.28
N LEU A 164 -15.43 -4.07 6.63
CA LEU A 164 -15.12 -3.80 8.05
C LEU A 164 -16.34 -3.37 8.87
N ASN A 165 -17.35 -2.74 8.23
CA ASN A 165 -18.58 -2.33 8.90
C ASN A 165 -19.46 -3.52 9.32
N ASN A 166 -19.27 -4.69 8.73
CA ASN A 166 -20.04 -5.90 8.99
C ASN A 166 -19.29 -6.89 9.91
N ALA A 167 -18.10 -6.52 10.38
CA ALA A 167 -17.31 -7.37 11.24
C ALA A 167 -17.84 -7.33 12.69
N ASP A 168 -17.97 -8.48 13.34
CA ASP A 168 -18.26 -8.60 14.77
C ASP A 168 -16.98 -8.38 15.60
N VAL A 169 -15.83 -8.82 15.08
CA VAL A 169 -14.52 -8.68 15.72
C VAL A 169 -13.49 -8.24 14.69
N ILE A 170 -12.68 -7.24 15.05
CA ILE A 170 -11.58 -6.74 14.22
C ILE A 170 -10.28 -6.93 14.98
N LEU A 171 -9.39 -7.74 14.42
CA LEU A 171 -8.05 -7.99 14.96
C LEU A 171 -7.01 -7.18 14.18
N VAL A 172 -6.29 -6.30 14.89
CA VAL A 172 -5.23 -5.46 14.32
C VAL A 172 -3.90 -5.90 14.90
N ILE A 173 -3.02 -6.43 14.04
CA ILE A 173 -1.73 -7.00 14.46
C ILE A 173 -0.59 -6.18 13.90
N ASN A 174 0.28 -5.68 14.78
CA ASN A 174 1.54 -5.02 14.46
C ASN A 174 1.41 -3.85 13.45
N ALA A 175 0.31 -3.10 13.54
CA ALA A 175 0.03 -1.96 12.66
C ALA A 175 -0.35 -0.73 13.46
N ASP A 176 0.36 0.39 13.23
CA ASP A 176 -0.06 1.72 13.70
C ASP A 176 -0.83 2.44 12.59
N LEU A 177 -2.13 2.18 12.57
CA LEU A 177 -3.00 2.72 11.52
C LEU A 177 -3.13 4.24 11.57
N SER A 178 -2.84 4.88 12.70
CA SER A 178 -2.86 6.35 12.81
C SER A 178 -1.79 6.99 11.92
N GLU A 179 -0.65 6.32 11.74
CA GLU A 179 0.46 6.77 10.91
C GLU A 179 0.43 6.15 9.50
N GLU A 180 0.08 4.88 9.41
CA GLU A 180 0.15 4.11 8.18
C GLU A 180 -1.09 4.30 7.30
N ASN A 181 -2.29 4.22 7.91
CA ASN A 181 -3.57 4.28 7.20
C ASN A 181 -4.72 4.81 8.08
N LEU A 182 -4.73 6.11 8.30
CA LEU A 182 -5.75 6.76 9.13
C LEU A 182 -7.19 6.47 8.66
N ILE A 183 -7.43 6.29 7.37
CA ILE A 183 -8.78 6.02 6.87
C ILE A 183 -9.26 4.64 7.30
N ALA A 184 -8.38 3.64 7.29
CA ALA A 184 -8.68 2.31 7.84
C ALA A 184 -8.99 2.41 9.34
N GLU A 185 -8.20 3.16 10.11
CA GLU A 185 -8.46 3.37 11.53
C GLU A 185 -9.83 4.01 11.79
N LEU A 186 -10.21 5.02 10.99
CA LEU A 186 -11.52 5.66 11.11
C LEU A 186 -12.68 4.69 10.82
N LYS A 187 -12.51 3.79 9.84
CA LYS A 187 -13.51 2.75 9.53
C LYS A 187 -13.63 1.73 10.68
N ILE A 188 -12.50 1.29 11.24
CA ILE A 188 -12.47 0.39 12.40
C ILE A 188 -13.19 1.04 13.59
N LYS A 189 -12.93 2.31 13.88
CA LYS A 189 -13.62 3.05 14.94
C LYS A 189 -15.12 3.23 14.65
N ALA A 190 -15.50 3.36 13.39
CA ALA A 190 -16.92 3.42 13.01
C ALA A 190 -17.60 2.05 13.22
N ALA A 191 -16.96 0.95 12.85
CA ALA A 191 -17.43 -0.40 13.10
C ALA A 191 -17.60 -0.68 14.61
N GLN A 192 -16.66 -0.24 15.44
CA GLN A 192 -16.77 -0.35 16.90
C GLN A 192 -18.01 0.38 17.44
N LYS A 193 -18.29 1.59 16.96
CA LYS A 193 -19.51 2.33 17.34
C LYS A 193 -20.78 1.60 16.95
N SER A 194 -20.72 0.74 15.95
CA SER A 194 -21.82 -0.12 15.49
C SER A 194 -21.89 -1.45 16.23
N GLY A 195 -20.94 -1.73 17.15
CA GLY A 195 -20.95 -2.92 18.01
C GLY A 195 -19.80 -3.89 17.82
N ALA A 196 -18.94 -3.71 16.81
CA ALA A 196 -17.76 -4.55 16.61
C ALA A 196 -16.79 -4.44 17.79
N LYS A 197 -16.12 -5.54 18.12
CA LYS A 197 -15.04 -5.58 19.11
C LYS A 197 -13.69 -5.37 18.44
N ILE A 198 -12.83 -4.57 19.06
CA ILE A 198 -11.47 -4.35 18.58
C ILE A 198 -10.48 -5.06 19.48
N VAL A 199 -9.66 -5.90 18.88
CA VAL A 199 -8.50 -6.53 19.54
C VAL A 199 -7.24 -6.00 18.87
N THR A 200 -6.34 -5.40 19.64
CA THR A 200 -5.04 -4.95 19.13
C THR A 200 -3.94 -5.86 19.68
N VAL A 201 -3.04 -6.27 18.79
CA VAL A 201 -1.81 -7.02 19.14
C VAL A 201 -0.63 -6.17 18.69
N ASN A 202 0.03 -5.52 19.63
CA ASN A 202 1.15 -4.65 19.32
C ASN A 202 2.10 -4.55 20.52
N SER A 203 3.40 -4.68 20.27
CA SER A 203 4.45 -4.57 21.28
C SER A 203 4.80 -3.12 21.66
N SER A 204 4.00 -2.17 21.26
CA SER A 204 4.10 -0.76 21.61
C SER A 204 2.71 -0.17 21.77
N GLU A 205 2.56 0.80 22.65
CA GLU A 205 1.31 1.55 22.74
C GLU A 205 1.08 2.36 21.46
N ILE A 206 -0.08 2.18 20.85
CA ILE A 206 -0.55 2.90 19.67
C ILE A 206 -1.86 3.63 19.97
N PRO A 207 -2.21 4.70 19.23
CA PRO A 207 -3.45 5.45 19.47
C PRO A 207 -4.71 4.60 19.44
N LEU A 208 -4.75 3.56 18.61
CA LEU A 208 -5.90 2.65 18.50
C LEU A 208 -6.16 1.85 19.79
N ASN A 209 -5.13 1.59 20.63
CA ASN A 209 -5.28 0.85 21.89
C ASN A 209 -6.30 1.48 22.84
N LYS A 210 -6.46 2.82 22.78
CA LYS A 210 -7.47 3.54 23.59
C LYS A 210 -8.91 3.20 23.21
N PHE A 211 -9.10 2.59 22.06
CA PHE A 211 -10.40 2.20 21.50
C PHE A 211 -10.57 0.67 21.47
N SER A 212 -9.51 -0.09 21.76
CA SER A 212 -9.59 -1.55 21.75
C SER A 212 -10.27 -2.08 23.00
N ASP A 213 -11.07 -3.14 22.83
CA ASP A 213 -11.67 -3.91 23.93
C ASP A 213 -10.61 -4.77 24.62
N LEU A 214 -9.57 -5.18 23.86
CA LEU A 214 -8.44 -5.93 24.36
C LEU A 214 -7.16 -5.48 23.64
N TRP A 215 -6.13 -5.18 24.43
CA TRP A 215 -4.77 -5.00 23.93
C TRP A 215 -3.88 -6.11 24.44
N VAL A 216 -3.27 -6.84 23.52
CA VAL A 216 -2.27 -7.86 23.80
C VAL A 216 -0.89 -7.28 23.47
N ASP A 217 0.01 -7.29 24.44
CA ASP A 217 1.38 -6.79 24.33
C ASP A 217 2.38 -7.98 24.29
N PRO A 218 2.63 -8.57 23.10
CA PRO A 218 3.63 -9.63 22.98
C PRO A 218 5.03 -9.05 23.00
N LYS A 219 6.01 -9.83 23.46
CA LYS A 219 7.42 -9.46 23.31
C LYS A 219 7.74 -9.28 21.82
N ARG A 220 8.57 -8.29 21.50
CA ARG A 220 8.98 -8.05 20.10
C ARG A 220 9.54 -9.33 19.48
N GLY A 221 9.10 -9.62 18.26
CA GLY A 221 9.51 -10.82 17.50
C GLY A 221 8.75 -12.10 17.86
N THR A 222 7.73 -12.06 18.74
CA THR A 222 6.96 -13.25 19.14
C THR A 222 5.55 -13.31 18.57
N ASN A 223 5.18 -12.45 17.64
CA ASN A 223 3.84 -12.44 17.01
C ASN A 223 3.50 -13.77 16.37
N THR A 224 4.45 -14.41 15.69
CA THR A 224 4.26 -15.74 15.08
C THR A 224 3.89 -16.78 16.11
N VAL A 225 4.59 -16.81 17.25
CA VAL A 225 4.30 -17.74 18.35
C VAL A 225 2.90 -17.52 18.92
N LEU A 226 2.53 -16.25 19.10
CA LEU A 226 1.18 -15.88 19.58
C LEU A 226 0.10 -16.36 18.59
N ILE A 227 0.28 -16.10 17.30
CA ILE A 227 -0.70 -16.52 16.26
C ILE A 227 -0.80 -18.04 16.19
N GLN A 228 0.32 -18.76 16.26
CA GLN A 228 0.33 -20.23 16.30
C GLN A 228 -0.39 -20.75 17.55
N GLY A 229 -0.18 -20.11 18.70
CA GLY A 229 -0.87 -20.45 19.94
C GLY A 229 -2.39 -20.22 19.86
N ILE A 230 -2.83 -19.12 19.25
CA ILE A 230 -4.25 -18.84 18.99
C ILE A 230 -4.83 -19.91 18.04
N SER A 231 -4.13 -20.22 16.95
CA SER A 231 -4.57 -21.25 15.99
C SER A 231 -4.68 -22.62 16.64
N LYS A 232 -3.71 -22.97 17.49
CA LYS A 232 -3.74 -24.21 18.28
C LYS A 232 -4.95 -24.25 19.20
N TYR A 233 -5.19 -23.18 19.95
CA TYR A 233 -6.33 -23.09 20.86
C TYR A 233 -7.67 -23.23 20.14
N ILE A 234 -7.84 -22.57 18.99
CA ILE A 234 -9.04 -22.70 18.14
C ILE A 234 -9.26 -24.14 17.76
N SER A 235 -8.19 -24.83 17.32
CA SER A 235 -8.24 -26.23 16.90
C SER A 235 -8.56 -27.18 18.06
N ASP A 236 -7.91 -27.00 19.22
CA ASP A 236 -8.13 -27.88 20.40
C ASP A 236 -9.52 -27.72 20.99
N MET A 237 -10.12 -26.54 20.89
CA MET A 237 -11.46 -26.24 21.38
C MET A 237 -12.57 -26.59 20.37
N GLY A 238 -12.22 -27.00 19.15
CA GLY A 238 -13.18 -27.33 18.10
C GLY A 238 -13.97 -26.14 17.58
N PHE A 239 -13.38 -24.92 17.62
CA PHE A 239 -14.00 -23.70 17.07
C PHE A 239 -13.77 -23.53 15.57
N GLU A 240 -13.27 -24.56 14.93
CA GLU A 240 -13.03 -24.59 13.49
C GLU A 240 -14.33 -24.63 12.70
N ASP A 241 -14.40 -23.92 11.58
CA ASP A 241 -15.44 -24.11 10.59
C ASP A 241 -15.08 -25.30 9.68
N ASN A 242 -15.53 -26.48 10.06
CA ASN A 242 -15.24 -27.72 9.33
C ASN A 242 -15.82 -27.72 7.91
N ASN A 243 -16.90 -27.00 7.66
CA ASN A 243 -17.49 -26.92 6.31
C ASN A 243 -16.58 -26.08 5.42
N PHE A 244 -16.17 -24.90 5.90
CA PHE A 244 -15.23 -24.05 5.16
C PHE A 244 -13.90 -24.79 4.91
N ILE A 245 -13.36 -25.45 5.93
CA ILE A 245 -12.11 -26.19 5.82
C ILE A 245 -12.24 -27.29 4.76
N GLY A 246 -13.31 -28.09 4.81
CA GLY A 246 -13.51 -29.20 3.86
C GLY A 246 -13.74 -28.77 2.42
N GLU A 247 -14.35 -27.60 2.21
CA GLU A 247 -14.68 -27.10 0.86
C GLU A 247 -13.63 -26.19 0.25
N ARG A 248 -12.82 -25.51 1.08
CA ARG A 248 -12.00 -24.38 0.65
C ARG A 248 -10.51 -24.50 0.95
N THR A 249 -10.08 -25.55 1.66
CA THR A 249 -8.68 -25.71 2.03
C THR A 249 -8.14 -27.08 1.64
N GLU A 250 -6.84 -27.14 1.41
CA GLU A 250 -6.08 -28.37 1.23
C GLU A 250 -5.04 -28.52 2.33
N ASN A 251 -4.65 -29.74 2.66
CA ASN A 251 -3.59 -30.07 3.62
C ASN A 251 -3.83 -29.55 5.05
N TYR A 252 -5.08 -29.29 5.45
CA TYR A 252 -5.40 -28.77 6.78
C TYR A 252 -4.86 -29.67 7.91
N GLU A 253 -4.94 -30.99 7.80
CA GLU A 253 -4.42 -31.93 8.80
C GLU A 253 -2.90 -31.85 8.98
N VAL A 254 -2.18 -31.51 7.90
CA VAL A 254 -0.73 -31.29 7.97
C VAL A 254 -0.44 -30.00 8.74
N PHE A 255 -1.17 -28.94 8.42
CA PHE A 255 -1.09 -27.67 9.16
C PHE A 255 -1.41 -27.87 10.64
N LYS A 256 -2.52 -28.55 10.98
CA LYS A 256 -2.94 -28.82 12.35
C LYS A 256 -1.87 -29.55 13.17
N LYS A 257 -1.19 -30.53 12.56
CA LYS A 257 -0.06 -31.26 13.20
C LYS A 257 1.21 -30.42 13.35
N SER A 258 1.36 -29.37 12.58
CA SER A 258 2.51 -28.46 12.67
C SER A 258 2.38 -27.41 13.78
N LEU A 259 1.19 -27.23 14.33
CA LEU A 259 0.95 -26.32 15.46
C LEU A 259 1.64 -26.84 16.73
N PRO A 260 2.19 -25.95 17.58
CA PRO A 260 2.98 -26.30 18.75
C PRO A 260 2.22 -27.11 19.82
#